data_67ccd857ca22383af142c9b909406e98
#
_entry.id   67ccd857ca22383af142c9b909406e98
#
_cell.length_a   1.000
_cell.length_b   1.000
_cell.length_c   1.000
_cell.angle_alpha   90.00
_cell.angle_beta   90.00
_cell.angle_gamma   90.00
#
_symmetry.space_group_name_H-M   'P 1'
#
loop_
_entity.id
_entity.type
_entity.pdbx_description
1 polymer ?
#
loop_
_entity_poly.entity_id
_entity_poly.type
_entity_poly.pdbx_seq_one_letter_code
_entity_poly.pdbx_strand_id
1 'polypeptide(L)'
;MFKIVEKEYLSEKVVRLVIEAPLIARKRKAGHFVIIKIGDKGERIPLTISSADTEKGTITLIVQKVGVTSHKVADLNAGDEVTDVVGPLGKPTDIEYCGTVLCAGGGVGVAPLLPIVEAMKKAGNRVITVLAARSKDLIILEKEMRANSDEVIIMTDDGSYGNKGLVTEGMEEVIKREKIDLAITIGPAVMMKYTSLVTKKYNIHTYASLNSIMVDGTGMCGACRVTVGGQTKFVCVDGPEFNAHEIDFDELLMRLNGFKENEAVAYEHFQHKH
;
A
#
# COMPACT_ATOMS: atom_id res chain seq x y z
N MET A 1 5.36 -24.39 -2.01
CA MET A 1 4.03 -23.82 -1.80
C MET A 1 3.99 -23.18 -0.41
N PHE A 2 3.16 -22.18 -0.20
CA PHE A 2 3.16 -21.35 1.02
C PHE A 2 1.76 -21.44 1.65
N LYS A 3 1.69 -22.01 2.85
CA LYS A 3 0.42 -22.29 3.51
C LYS A 3 -0.19 -21.04 4.13
N ILE A 4 -1.49 -20.83 3.94
CA ILE A 4 -2.29 -19.84 4.65
C ILE A 4 -2.64 -20.42 6.02
N VAL A 5 -2.22 -19.74 7.09
CA VAL A 5 -2.50 -20.20 8.47
C VAL A 5 -3.69 -19.51 9.11
N GLU A 6 -4.00 -18.29 8.63
CA GLU A 6 -5.11 -17.49 9.16
C GLU A 6 -5.72 -16.62 8.06
N LYS A 7 -7.04 -16.43 8.13
CA LYS A 7 -7.80 -15.51 7.29
C LYS A 7 -8.78 -14.71 8.14
N GLU A 8 -8.83 -13.40 7.90
CA GLU A 8 -9.79 -12.49 8.56
C GLU A 8 -10.37 -11.53 7.52
N TYR A 9 -11.67 -11.22 7.63
CA TYR A 9 -12.30 -10.18 6.84
C TYR A 9 -12.20 -8.84 7.57
N LEU A 10 -11.49 -7.88 7.00
CA LEU A 10 -11.40 -6.51 7.51
C LEU A 10 -12.58 -5.65 7.03
N SER A 11 -13.15 -6.00 5.88
CA SER A 11 -14.40 -5.47 5.33
C SER A 11 -14.97 -6.48 4.34
N GLU A 12 -16.13 -6.20 3.75
CA GLU A 12 -16.73 -7.06 2.72
C GLU A 12 -15.76 -7.38 1.57
N LYS A 13 -14.92 -6.39 1.21
CA LYS A 13 -14.01 -6.47 0.04
C LYS A 13 -12.53 -6.57 0.40
N VAL A 14 -12.17 -6.60 1.69
CA VAL A 14 -10.77 -6.64 2.12
C VAL A 14 -10.54 -7.77 3.09
N VAL A 15 -9.55 -8.61 2.78
CA VAL A 15 -9.15 -9.74 3.63
C VAL A 15 -7.70 -9.56 4.11
N ARG A 16 -7.45 -10.03 5.32
CA ARG A 16 -6.12 -10.24 5.90
C ARG A 16 -5.80 -11.72 5.78
N LEU A 17 -4.65 -12.05 5.20
CA LEU A 17 -4.13 -13.41 5.09
C LEU A 17 -2.80 -13.50 5.82
N VAL A 18 -2.63 -14.50 6.68
CA VAL A 18 -1.35 -14.83 7.32
C VAL A 18 -0.79 -16.07 6.63
N ILE A 19 0.45 -15.97 6.12
CA ILE A 19 1.07 -16.97 5.25
C ILE A 19 2.39 -17.43 5.87
N GLU A 20 2.65 -18.73 5.90
CA GLU A 20 3.94 -19.29 6.29
C GLU A 20 5.01 -18.95 5.25
N ALA A 21 5.98 -18.12 5.63
CA ALA A 21 7.09 -17.69 4.79
C ALA A 21 8.33 -17.32 5.66
N PRO A 22 8.95 -18.26 6.36
CA PRO A 22 9.93 -17.98 7.43
C PRO A 22 11.17 -17.23 6.94
N LEU A 23 11.64 -17.48 5.72
CA LEU A 23 12.79 -16.77 5.16
C LEU A 23 12.46 -15.30 4.85
N ILE A 24 11.24 -15.04 4.38
CA ILE A 24 10.75 -13.69 4.10
C ILE A 24 10.50 -12.95 5.41
N ALA A 25 9.84 -13.59 6.38
CA ALA A 25 9.54 -13.01 7.69
C ALA A 25 10.80 -12.48 8.40
N ARG A 26 11.89 -13.24 8.38
CA ARG A 26 13.18 -12.86 9.01
C ARG A 26 13.87 -11.68 8.34
N LYS A 27 13.68 -11.48 7.04
CA LYS A 27 14.38 -10.45 6.25
C LYS A 27 13.51 -9.22 5.97
N ARG A 28 12.22 -9.29 6.26
CA ARG A 28 11.27 -8.21 6.00
C ARG A 28 11.62 -6.97 6.80
N LYS A 29 11.47 -5.81 6.16
CA LYS A 29 11.49 -4.45 6.77
C LYS A 29 10.25 -3.70 6.30
N ALA A 30 9.94 -2.55 6.93
CA ALA A 30 8.88 -1.65 6.45
C ALA A 30 9.13 -1.25 4.98
N GLY A 31 8.08 -1.10 4.18
CA GLY A 31 8.17 -0.81 2.75
C GLY A 31 8.39 -2.02 1.84
N HIS A 32 8.84 -3.17 2.35
CA HIS A 32 8.99 -4.38 1.54
C HIS A 32 7.64 -4.98 1.13
N PHE A 33 7.62 -5.57 -0.07
CA PHE A 33 6.48 -6.29 -0.61
C PHE A 33 6.89 -7.70 -1.09
N VAL A 34 5.92 -8.48 -1.49
CA VAL A 34 6.10 -9.77 -2.17
C VAL A 34 5.33 -9.75 -3.48
N ILE A 35 5.76 -10.60 -4.42
CA ILE A 35 4.92 -11.00 -5.56
C ILE A 35 4.37 -12.38 -5.26
N ILE A 36 3.06 -12.53 -5.36
CA ILE A 36 2.38 -13.81 -5.19
C ILE A 36 1.77 -14.30 -6.49
N LYS A 37 1.60 -15.62 -6.59
CA LYS A 37 0.94 -16.29 -7.71
C LYS A 37 0.13 -17.48 -7.19
N ILE A 38 -1.05 -17.71 -7.77
CA ILE A 38 -1.92 -18.85 -7.48
C ILE A 38 -2.03 -19.72 -8.71
N GLY A 39 -1.70 -21.01 -8.58
CA GLY A 39 -1.75 -21.99 -9.67
C GLY A 39 -0.75 -21.71 -10.79
N ASP A 40 -0.61 -22.65 -11.71
CA ASP A 40 0.42 -22.59 -12.76
C ASP A 40 0.20 -21.44 -13.77
N LYS A 41 -1.06 -21.14 -14.07
CA LYS A 41 -1.46 -20.10 -15.03
C LYS A 41 -1.91 -18.79 -14.37
N GLY A 42 -1.70 -18.64 -13.04
CA GLY A 42 -2.10 -17.45 -12.31
C GLY A 42 -1.25 -16.23 -12.67
N GLU A 43 -1.87 -15.06 -12.59
CA GLU A 43 -1.16 -13.80 -12.67
C GLU A 43 -0.28 -13.58 -11.44
N ARG A 44 0.75 -12.81 -11.62
CA ARG A 44 1.67 -12.37 -10.55
C ARG A 44 1.22 -10.99 -10.07
N ILE A 45 0.92 -10.86 -8.79
CA ILE A 45 0.51 -9.57 -8.21
C ILE A 45 1.41 -9.16 -7.05
N PRO A 46 1.79 -7.86 -6.96
CA PRO A 46 2.53 -7.34 -5.82
C PRO A 46 1.59 -7.08 -4.63
N LEU A 47 2.02 -7.49 -3.45
CA LEU A 47 1.34 -7.20 -2.20
C LEU A 47 2.35 -6.79 -1.13
N THR A 48 2.12 -5.67 -0.46
CA THR A 48 2.99 -5.23 0.62
C THR A 48 2.87 -6.17 1.82
N ILE A 49 4.01 -6.44 2.47
CA ILE A 49 4.05 -7.19 3.72
C ILE A 49 3.63 -6.24 4.85
N SER A 50 2.35 -6.30 5.25
CA SER A 50 1.78 -5.43 6.28
C SER A 50 2.39 -5.69 7.65
N SER A 51 2.62 -6.96 8.00
CA SER A 51 3.37 -7.33 9.21
C SER A 51 4.10 -8.66 9.03
N ALA A 52 4.99 -9.00 9.96
CA ALA A 52 5.64 -10.31 10.01
C ALA A 52 5.89 -10.74 11.46
N ASP A 53 5.71 -12.03 11.71
CA ASP A 53 6.07 -12.69 12.96
C ASP A 53 7.27 -13.60 12.69
N THR A 54 8.43 -13.22 13.22
CA THR A 54 9.69 -13.96 12.99
C THR A 54 9.78 -15.26 13.79
N GLU A 55 9.04 -15.37 14.91
CA GLU A 55 9.01 -16.55 15.75
C GLU A 55 8.13 -17.63 15.11
N LYS A 56 6.94 -17.24 14.63
CA LYS A 56 6.04 -18.12 13.88
C LYS A 56 6.48 -18.33 12.43
N GLY A 57 7.38 -17.50 11.91
CA GLY A 57 7.83 -17.55 10.52
C GLY A 57 6.73 -17.17 9.53
N THR A 58 5.86 -16.21 9.88
CA THR A 58 4.73 -15.82 9.06
C THR A 58 4.81 -14.38 8.58
N ILE A 59 4.18 -14.09 7.45
CA ILE A 59 3.94 -12.74 6.92
C ILE A 59 2.45 -12.49 6.80
N THR A 60 2.04 -11.24 6.97
CA THR A 60 0.65 -10.81 6.80
C THR A 60 0.51 -9.99 5.52
N LEU A 61 -0.42 -10.39 4.68
CA LEU A 61 -0.81 -9.68 3.47
C LEU A 61 -2.26 -9.21 3.60
N ILE A 62 -2.56 -8.01 3.10
CA ILE A 62 -3.91 -7.47 3.04
C ILE A 62 -4.29 -7.32 1.57
N VAL A 63 -5.41 -7.92 1.19
CA VAL A 63 -5.85 -8.04 -0.19
C VAL A 63 -7.23 -7.42 -0.35
N GLN A 64 -7.35 -6.47 -1.26
CA GLN A 64 -8.64 -5.92 -1.68
C GLN A 64 -9.13 -6.65 -2.94
N LYS A 65 -10.38 -7.10 -2.93
CA LYS A 65 -11.07 -7.71 -4.07
C LYS A 65 -11.38 -6.64 -5.14
N VAL A 66 -10.55 -6.53 -6.16
CA VAL A 66 -10.71 -5.53 -7.24
C VAL A 66 -10.73 -6.13 -8.64
N GLY A 67 -10.02 -7.22 -8.87
CA GLY A 67 -9.93 -7.92 -10.16
C GLY A 67 -9.91 -9.43 -9.97
N VAL A 68 -9.82 -10.20 -11.05
CA VAL A 68 -9.89 -11.67 -11.04
C VAL A 68 -8.91 -12.29 -10.05
N THR A 69 -7.63 -11.91 -10.13
CA THR A 69 -6.59 -12.52 -9.30
C THR A 69 -6.77 -12.17 -7.82
N SER A 70 -7.09 -10.92 -7.48
CA SER A 70 -7.33 -10.51 -6.09
C SER A 70 -8.58 -11.16 -5.49
N HIS A 71 -9.63 -11.45 -6.28
CA HIS A 71 -10.76 -12.26 -5.84
C HIS A 71 -10.33 -13.69 -5.52
N LYS A 72 -9.61 -14.36 -6.43
CA LYS A 72 -9.11 -15.72 -6.20
C LYS A 72 -8.22 -15.82 -4.97
N VAL A 73 -7.32 -14.84 -4.74
CA VAL A 73 -6.48 -14.79 -3.54
C VAL A 73 -7.33 -14.62 -2.28
N ALA A 74 -8.29 -13.71 -2.33
CA ALA A 74 -9.16 -13.43 -1.18
C ALA A 74 -10.15 -14.58 -0.88
N ASP A 75 -10.42 -15.47 -1.81
CA ASP A 75 -11.29 -16.63 -1.62
C ASP A 75 -10.56 -17.83 -1.01
N LEU A 76 -9.21 -17.85 -1.01
CA LEU A 76 -8.44 -18.86 -0.28
C LEU A 76 -8.73 -18.80 1.23
N ASN A 77 -8.65 -19.95 1.89
CA ASN A 77 -8.94 -20.10 3.32
C ASN A 77 -7.71 -20.58 4.09
N ALA A 78 -7.78 -20.56 5.41
CA ALA A 78 -6.77 -21.21 6.23
C ALA A 78 -6.69 -22.71 5.89
N GLY A 79 -5.48 -23.18 5.65
CA GLY A 79 -5.18 -24.52 5.15
C GLY A 79 -4.89 -24.60 3.65
N ASP A 80 -5.36 -23.64 2.86
CA ASP A 80 -5.03 -23.53 1.43
C ASP A 80 -3.58 -23.04 1.21
N GLU A 81 -3.11 -23.14 -0.02
CA GLU A 81 -1.74 -22.79 -0.38
C GLU A 81 -1.66 -21.75 -1.50
N VAL A 82 -0.72 -20.82 -1.35
CA VAL A 82 -0.26 -19.93 -2.42
C VAL A 82 0.90 -20.62 -3.14
N THR A 83 0.85 -20.67 -4.47
CA THR A 83 1.84 -21.41 -5.27
C THR A 83 3.23 -20.80 -5.15
N ASP A 84 3.34 -19.48 -5.39
CA ASP A 84 4.59 -18.74 -5.28
C ASP A 84 4.44 -17.52 -4.38
N VAL A 85 5.44 -17.28 -3.54
CA VAL A 85 5.64 -16.04 -2.79
C VAL A 85 7.11 -15.65 -2.94
N VAL A 86 7.37 -14.63 -3.73
CA VAL A 86 8.73 -14.14 -4.01
C VAL A 86 8.98 -12.85 -3.25
N GLY A 87 10.02 -12.84 -2.44
CA GLY A 87 10.39 -11.67 -1.64
C GLY A 87 11.36 -11.97 -0.48
N PRO A 88 11.61 -10.98 0.41
CA PRO A 88 11.10 -9.62 0.31
C PRO A 88 11.69 -8.86 -0.87
N LEU A 89 10.89 -8.03 -1.53
CA LEU A 89 11.23 -7.22 -2.69
C LEU A 89 11.14 -5.72 -2.37
N GLY A 90 11.73 -4.91 -3.23
CA GLY A 90 11.79 -3.46 -3.08
C GLY A 90 12.89 -3.00 -2.13
N LYS A 91 13.08 -1.69 -2.04
CA LYS A 91 13.91 -1.07 -1.02
C LYS A 91 13.07 -0.88 0.25
N PRO A 92 13.63 -1.11 1.43
CA PRO A 92 12.92 -0.78 2.67
C PRO A 92 12.78 0.73 2.80
N THR A 93 11.74 1.17 3.50
CA THR A 93 11.59 2.56 3.91
C THR A 93 12.77 3.01 4.75
N ASP A 94 13.28 4.21 4.47
CA ASP A 94 14.30 4.85 5.28
C ASP A 94 13.68 5.30 6.60
N ILE A 95 14.03 4.62 7.69
CA ILE A 95 13.47 4.88 9.01
C ILE A 95 14.50 5.55 9.90
N GLU A 96 14.30 6.85 10.16
CA GLU A 96 15.14 7.64 11.03
C GLU A 96 14.30 8.61 11.86
N TYR A 97 14.91 9.17 12.89
CA TYR A 97 14.31 10.30 13.63
C TYR A 97 14.44 11.57 12.79
N CYS A 98 13.34 12.15 12.40
CA CYS A 98 13.28 13.40 11.63
C CYS A 98 12.37 14.47 12.26
N GLY A 99 11.61 14.13 13.31
CA GLY A 99 10.71 15.06 13.99
C GLY A 99 9.24 14.68 13.85
N THR A 100 8.44 15.52 13.17
CA THR A 100 7.02 15.24 12.94
C THR A 100 6.79 14.67 11.55
N VAL A 101 6.21 13.47 11.48
CA VAL A 101 5.91 12.73 10.25
C VAL A 101 4.41 12.73 10.02
N LEU A 102 3.97 13.24 8.85
CA LEU A 102 2.59 13.21 8.40
C LEU A 102 2.40 12.04 7.41
N CYS A 103 1.64 11.05 7.84
CA CYS A 103 1.32 9.87 7.06
C CYS A 103 -0.08 9.97 6.47
N ALA A 104 -0.25 9.75 5.16
CA ALA A 104 -1.55 9.78 4.49
C ALA A 104 -1.83 8.45 3.80
N GLY A 105 -2.90 7.77 4.23
CA GLY A 105 -3.33 6.46 3.70
C GLY A 105 -4.72 6.50 3.08
N GLY A 106 -4.87 6.02 1.84
CA GLY A 106 -6.15 5.97 1.15
C GLY A 106 -6.60 4.55 0.80
N GLY A 107 -7.80 4.19 1.22
CA GLY A 107 -8.37 2.87 0.97
C GLY A 107 -7.46 1.73 1.45
N VAL A 108 -7.19 0.74 0.59
CA VAL A 108 -6.28 -0.37 0.93
C VAL A 108 -4.81 0.09 1.13
N GLY A 109 -4.43 1.29 0.66
CA GLY A 109 -3.10 1.87 0.89
C GLY A 109 -2.77 2.11 2.38
N VAL A 110 -3.74 2.02 3.25
CA VAL A 110 -3.53 1.98 4.72
C VAL A 110 -2.74 0.74 5.14
N ALA A 111 -2.91 -0.39 4.46
CA ALA A 111 -2.21 -1.62 4.78
C ALA A 111 -0.68 -1.55 4.59
N PRO A 112 -0.14 -1.05 3.46
CA PRO A 112 1.29 -0.78 3.31
C PRO A 112 1.79 0.37 4.19
N LEU A 113 0.95 1.32 4.56
CA LEU A 113 1.33 2.44 5.42
C LEU A 113 1.58 2.01 6.87
N LEU A 114 0.80 1.06 7.39
CA LEU A 114 0.90 0.62 8.79
C LEU A 114 2.31 0.26 9.24
N PRO A 115 3.07 -0.64 8.56
CA PRO A 115 4.43 -0.97 9.00
C PRO A 115 5.40 0.21 8.96
N ILE A 116 5.14 1.22 8.15
CA ILE A 116 5.95 2.45 8.10
C ILE A 116 5.62 3.33 9.31
N VAL A 117 4.35 3.52 9.61
CA VAL A 117 3.86 4.24 10.80
C VAL A 117 4.44 3.63 12.07
N GLU A 118 4.34 2.30 12.22
CA GLU A 118 4.93 1.56 13.35
C GLU A 118 6.44 1.82 13.49
N ALA A 119 7.17 1.72 12.37
CA ALA A 119 8.62 1.91 12.36
C ALA A 119 9.02 3.37 12.66
N MET A 120 8.33 4.35 12.07
CA MET A 120 8.57 5.78 12.34
C MET A 120 8.26 6.14 13.80
N LYS A 121 7.17 5.60 14.35
CA LYS A 121 6.83 5.76 15.77
C LYS A 121 7.89 5.16 16.69
N LYS A 122 8.34 3.95 16.38
CA LYS A 122 9.42 3.27 17.12
C LYS A 122 10.76 4.01 17.06
N ALA A 123 11.03 4.72 15.96
CA ALA A 123 12.21 5.58 15.81
C ALA A 123 12.13 6.89 16.63
N GLY A 124 11.03 7.12 17.35
CA GLY A 124 10.84 8.29 18.24
C GLY A 124 10.20 9.50 17.57
N ASN A 125 9.73 9.38 16.32
CA ASN A 125 9.02 10.46 15.65
C ASN A 125 7.65 10.72 16.28
N ARG A 126 7.18 11.96 16.18
CA ARG A 126 5.77 12.28 16.31
C ARG A 126 5.08 11.90 15.01
N VAL A 127 4.15 10.97 15.07
CA VAL A 127 3.45 10.46 13.89
C VAL A 127 1.99 10.90 13.89
N ILE A 128 1.58 11.62 12.85
CA ILE A 128 0.20 12.01 12.60
C ILE A 128 -0.26 11.28 11.35
N THR A 129 -1.38 10.55 11.44
CA THR A 129 -1.89 9.76 10.33
C THR A 129 -3.26 10.27 9.87
N VAL A 130 -3.39 10.55 8.59
CA VAL A 130 -4.67 10.82 7.93
C VAL A 130 -5.11 9.57 7.18
N LEU A 131 -6.20 8.95 7.64
CA LEU A 131 -6.83 7.81 6.98
C LEU A 131 -8.00 8.31 6.13
N ALA A 132 -8.02 7.96 4.86
CA ALA A 132 -9.08 8.38 3.96
C ALA A 132 -9.74 7.21 3.24
N ALA A 133 -11.06 7.26 3.11
CA ALA A 133 -11.85 6.34 2.33
C ALA A 133 -13.10 7.04 1.76
N ARG A 134 -13.80 6.38 0.83
CA ARG A 134 -15.07 6.91 0.30
C ARG A 134 -16.17 6.93 1.37
N SER A 135 -16.19 5.92 2.24
CA SER A 135 -17.22 5.70 3.26
C SER A 135 -16.65 4.94 4.46
N LYS A 136 -17.40 4.93 5.57
CA LYS A 136 -17.04 4.28 6.83
C LYS A 136 -16.66 2.80 6.69
N ASP A 137 -17.41 2.04 5.90
CA ASP A 137 -17.22 0.61 5.67
C ASP A 137 -15.92 0.25 4.94
N LEU A 138 -15.26 1.25 4.33
CA LEU A 138 -13.97 1.12 3.67
C LEU A 138 -12.78 1.55 4.55
N ILE A 139 -13.02 2.05 5.76
CA ILE A 139 -11.97 2.34 6.73
C ILE A 139 -11.50 1.02 7.34
N ILE A 140 -10.24 0.70 7.14
CA ILE A 140 -9.58 -0.50 7.67
C ILE A 140 -8.42 -0.14 8.59
N LEU A 141 -8.02 -1.03 9.48
CA LEU A 141 -6.84 -0.91 10.36
C LEU A 141 -6.82 0.34 11.24
N GLU A 142 -7.98 0.95 11.52
CA GLU A 142 -8.05 2.16 12.35
C GLU A 142 -7.46 1.91 13.75
N LYS A 143 -7.79 0.77 14.36
CA LYS A 143 -7.30 0.42 15.71
C LYS A 143 -5.78 0.32 15.74
N GLU A 144 -5.19 -0.36 14.77
CA GLU A 144 -3.75 -0.52 14.64
C GLU A 144 -3.06 0.82 14.37
N MET A 145 -3.65 1.67 13.53
CA MET A 145 -3.12 3.02 13.26
C MET A 145 -3.15 3.91 14.51
N ARG A 146 -4.26 3.89 15.27
CA ARG A 146 -4.37 4.64 16.52
C ARG A 146 -3.39 4.17 17.59
N ALA A 147 -3.05 2.88 17.62
CA ALA A 147 -2.05 2.34 18.53
C ALA A 147 -0.61 2.78 18.21
N ASN A 148 -0.35 3.16 16.96
CA ASN A 148 0.99 3.48 16.45
C ASN A 148 1.15 4.94 15.98
N SER A 149 0.13 5.79 16.14
CA SER A 149 0.19 7.22 15.82
C SER A 149 -0.10 8.06 17.07
N ASP A 150 0.48 9.26 17.13
CA ASP A 150 0.14 10.24 18.16
C ASP A 150 -1.23 10.85 17.92
N GLU A 151 -1.62 10.92 16.65
CA GLU A 151 -2.92 11.41 16.22
C GLU A 151 -3.37 10.67 14.96
N VAL A 152 -4.67 10.36 14.89
CA VAL A 152 -5.31 9.81 13.70
C VAL A 152 -6.52 10.64 13.34
N ILE A 153 -6.49 11.20 12.14
CA ILE A 153 -7.59 11.93 11.52
C ILE A 153 -8.24 11.02 10.49
N ILE A 154 -9.55 10.88 10.56
CA ILE A 154 -10.32 10.10 9.60
C ILE A 154 -11.08 11.04 8.69
N MET A 155 -10.93 10.80 7.38
CA MET A 155 -11.63 11.53 6.32
C MET A 155 -12.50 10.54 5.53
N THR A 156 -13.78 10.86 5.32
CA THR A 156 -14.65 10.12 4.40
C THR A 156 -15.27 11.06 3.39
N ASP A 157 -15.27 10.68 2.11
CA ASP A 157 -15.78 11.52 1.02
C ASP A 157 -17.27 11.84 1.24
N ASP A 158 -18.05 10.87 1.73
CA ASP A 158 -19.48 10.98 1.98
C ASP A 158 -19.83 11.57 3.36
N GLY A 159 -18.87 11.69 4.27
CA GLY A 159 -19.07 12.17 5.64
C GLY A 159 -19.72 11.15 6.57
N SER A 160 -19.75 9.86 6.20
CA SER A 160 -20.36 8.79 7.00
C SER A 160 -19.56 8.45 8.27
N TYR A 161 -18.29 8.88 8.36
CA TYR A 161 -17.44 8.68 9.54
C TYR A 161 -16.27 9.67 9.58
N GLY A 162 -15.90 10.12 10.76
CA GLY A 162 -14.86 11.14 10.94
C GLY A 162 -15.25 12.48 10.33
N ASN A 163 -14.31 13.12 9.65
CA ASN A 163 -14.53 14.39 8.95
C ASN A 163 -14.96 14.10 7.50
N LYS A 164 -15.90 14.91 7.00
CA LYS A 164 -16.28 14.87 5.58
C LYS A 164 -15.24 15.60 4.76
N GLY A 165 -14.73 14.95 3.70
CA GLY A 165 -13.79 15.56 2.76
C GLY A 165 -12.72 14.62 2.28
N LEU A 166 -11.77 15.15 1.53
CA LEU A 166 -10.66 14.39 0.94
C LEU A 166 -9.46 14.34 1.88
N VAL A 167 -8.58 13.36 1.67
CA VAL A 167 -7.31 13.23 2.39
C VAL A 167 -6.46 14.51 2.34
N THR A 168 -6.49 15.24 1.23
CA THR A 168 -5.75 16.48 1.04
C THR A 168 -6.22 17.59 2.00
N GLU A 169 -7.49 17.65 2.32
CA GLU A 169 -8.05 18.60 3.26
C GLU A 169 -7.59 18.29 4.70
N GLY A 170 -7.64 17.01 5.08
CA GLY A 170 -7.11 16.56 6.38
C GLY A 170 -5.61 16.81 6.52
N MET A 171 -4.82 16.56 5.48
CA MET A 171 -3.39 16.88 5.48
C MET A 171 -3.16 18.39 5.60
N GLU A 172 -3.89 19.21 4.85
CA GLU A 172 -3.71 20.66 4.86
C GLU A 172 -4.11 21.28 6.22
N GLU A 173 -5.10 20.72 6.90
CA GLU A 173 -5.46 21.10 8.27
C GLU A 173 -4.27 20.87 9.23
N VAL A 174 -3.64 19.71 9.19
CA VAL A 174 -2.46 19.38 10.00
C VAL A 174 -1.30 20.32 9.68
N ILE A 175 -0.98 20.51 8.41
CA ILE A 175 0.14 21.33 7.94
C ILE A 175 -0.01 22.79 8.40
N LYS A 176 -1.24 23.32 8.45
CA LYS A 176 -1.50 24.70 8.90
C LYS A 176 -1.35 24.92 10.39
N ARG A 177 -1.49 23.86 11.21
CA ARG A 177 -1.44 23.97 12.68
C ARG A 177 -0.09 23.59 13.30
N GLU A 178 0.71 22.77 12.60
CA GLU A 178 2.02 22.39 13.12
C GLU A 178 3.05 22.14 12.01
N LYS A 179 4.32 22.25 12.36
CA LYS A 179 5.42 22.01 11.43
C LYS A 179 5.52 20.51 11.12
N ILE A 180 5.57 20.17 9.84
CA ILE A 180 5.79 18.82 9.35
C ILE A 180 7.20 18.74 8.76
N ASP A 181 7.98 17.75 9.20
CA ASP A 181 9.36 17.54 8.77
C ASP A 181 9.45 16.54 7.60
N LEU A 182 8.51 15.56 7.56
CA LEU A 182 8.40 14.56 6.51
C LEU A 182 6.93 14.20 6.26
N ALA A 183 6.56 13.98 5.00
CA ALA A 183 5.26 13.39 4.66
C ALA A 183 5.44 12.06 3.90
N ILE A 184 4.53 11.11 4.13
CA ILE A 184 4.51 9.81 3.45
C ILE A 184 3.07 9.58 2.97
N THR A 185 2.90 9.29 1.68
CA THR A 185 1.57 9.07 1.09
C THR A 185 1.50 7.72 0.38
N ILE A 186 0.46 6.95 0.68
CA ILE A 186 0.22 5.63 0.09
C ILE A 186 -1.28 5.45 -0.20
N GLY A 187 -1.61 5.17 -1.45
CA GLY A 187 -2.99 4.99 -1.87
C GLY A 187 -3.14 4.97 -3.39
N PRO A 188 -4.33 5.24 -3.92
CA PRO A 188 -4.53 5.39 -5.36
C PRO A 188 -3.58 6.45 -5.96
N ALA A 189 -3.06 6.20 -7.16
CA ALA A 189 -2.09 7.10 -7.80
C ALA A 189 -2.61 8.55 -7.92
N VAL A 190 -3.93 8.72 -8.18
CA VAL A 190 -4.58 10.03 -8.19
C VAL A 190 -4.48 10.72 -6.81
N MET A 191 -4.72 9.97 -5.73
CA MET A 191 -4.60 10.49 -4.37
C MET A 191 -3.16 10.94 -4.09
N MET A 192 -2.18 10.10 -4.40
CA MET A 192 -0.76 10.41 -4.21
C MET A 192 -0.32 11.64 -5.02
N LYS A 193 -0.82 11.81 -6.24
CA LYS A 193 -0.61 13.01 -7.05
C LYS A 193 -1.08 14.27 -6.31
N TYR A 194 -2.33 14.29 -5.83
CA TYR A 194 -2.88 15.48 -5.19
C TYR A 194 -2.28 15.75 -3.81
N THR A 195 -1.99 14.73 -3.01
CA THR A 195 -1.28 14.88 -1.73
C THR A 195 0.12 15.43 -1.93
N SER A 196 0.84 15.01 -2.99
CA SER A 196 2.16 15.57 -3.34
C SER A 196 2.08 17.05 -3.74
N LEU A 197 1.02 17.47 -4.42
CA LEU A 197 0.82 18.89 -4.75
C LEU A 197 0.57 19.74 -3.50
N VAL A 198 -0.19 19.21 -2.52
CA VAL A 198 -0.37 19.88 -1.24
C VAL A 198 0.96 20.06 -0.51
N THR A 199 1.72 18.99 -0.32
CA THR A 199 2.99 19.06 0.41
C THR A 199 4.04 19.90 -0.31
N LYS A 200 4.03 19.90 -1.65
CA LYS A 200 4.91 20.75 -2.47
C LYS A 200 4.67 22.24 -2.24
N LYS A 201 3.40 22.66 -2.10
CA LYS A 201 3.01 24.04 -1.78
C LYS A 201 3.63 24.55 -0.48
N TYR A 202 3.86 23.64 0.48
CA TYR A 202 4.44 23.95 1.79
C TYR A 202 5.91 23.55 1.93
N ASN A 203 6.58 23.15 0.83
CA ASN A 203 7.97 22.67 0.81
C ASN A 203 8.26 21.53 1.79
N ILE A 204 7.30 20.62 2.00
CA ILE A 204 7.46 19.46 2.87
C ILE A 204 8.00 18.30 2.03
N HIS A 205 9.19 17.77 2.40
CA HIS A 205 9.71 16.57 1.75
C HIS A 205 8.69 15.42 1.86
N THR A 206 8.42 14.74 0.73
CA THR A 206 7.33 13.78 0.67
C THR A 206 7.75 12.55 -0.10
N TYR A 207 7.54 11.38 0.51
CA TYR A 207 7.61 10.10 -0.19
C TYR A 207 6.24 9.59 -0.60
N ALA A 208 6.13 9.11 -1.84
CA ALA A 208 4.97 8.35 -2.31
C ALA A 208 5.39 6.90 -2.57
N SER A 209 4.66 5.94 -2.01
CA SER A 209 4.89 4.52 -2.24
C SER A 209 4.00 4.04 -3.40
N LEU A 210 4.63 3.74 -4.54
CA LEU A 210 3.95 3.51 -5.80
C LEU A 210 3.44 2.09 -5.95
N ASN A 211 2.25 1.97 -6.53
CA ASN A 211 1.55 0.72 -6.84
C ASN A 211 1.50 0.45 -8.36
N SER A 212 2.63 0.49 -9.03
CA SER A 212 2.72 0.19 -10.47
C SER A 212 2.40 -1.28 -10.80
N ILE A 213 2.08 -1.55 -12.07
CA ILE A 213 1.97 -2.92 -12.58
C ILE A 213 3.34 -3.61 -12.44
N MET A 214 3.37 -4.77 -11.78
CA MET A 214 4.58 -5.57 -11.58
C MET A 214 4.35 -7.02 -12.03
N VAL A 215 5.36 -7.61 -12.68
CA VAL A 215 5.32 -8.99 -13.16
C VAL A 215 6.38 -9.84 -12.48
N ASP A 216 7.66 -9.52 -12.62
CA ASP A 216 8.75 -10.31 -12.03
C ASP A 216 9.23 -9.81 -10.66
N GLY A 217 9.21 -8.50 -10.43
CA GLY A 217 9.65 -7.88 -9.19
C GLY A 217 11.17 -7.74 -9.03
N THR A 218 11.95 -8.08 -10.04
CA THR A 218 13.43 -8.14 -9.98
C THR A 218 14.13 -7.12 -10.89
N GLY A 219 13.34 -6.24 -11.56
CA GLY A 219 13.87 -5.20 -12.44
C GLY A 219 14.16 -5.65 -13.87
N MET A 220 13.87 -6.91 -14.23
CA MET A 220 14.20 -7.45 -15.55
C MET A 220 13.15 -7.12 -16.63
N CYS A 221 11.86 -7.21 -16.31
CA CYS A 221 10.79 -7.09 -17.31
C CYS A 221 10.44 -5.63 -17.66
N GLY A 222 10.79 -4.65 -16.83
CA GLY A 222 10.50 -3.23 -17.06
C GLY A 222 9.01 -2.85 -16.97
N ALA A 223 8.11 -3.77 -16.56
CA ALA A 223 6.67 -3.49 -16.46
C ALA A 223 6.37 -2.36 -15.48
N CYS A 224 7.12 -2.28 -14.39
CA CYS A 224 6.95 -1.31 -13.29
C CYS A 224 7.71 0.01 -13.48
N ARG A 225 8.18 0.33 -14.71
CA ARG A 225 8.92 1.57 -14.93
C ARG A 225 8.05 2.80 -14.69
N VAL A 226 8.67 3.84 -14.17
CA VAL A 226 8.10 5.16 -13.89
C VAL A 226 9.17 6.22 -14.10
N THR A 227 8.80 7.41 -14.53
CA THR A 227 9.71 8.55 -14.59
C THR A 227 9.73 9.30 -13.28
N VAL A 228 10.94 9.45 -12.69
CA VAL A 228 11.20 10.20 -11.46
C VAL A 228 12.39 11.12 -11.69
N GLY A 229 12.22 12.43 -11.52
CA GLY A 229 13.27 13.42 -11.78
C GLY A 229 13.79 13.38 -13.22
N GLY A 230 12.93 13.08 -14.19
CA GLY A 230 13.28 12.92 -15.60
C GLY A 230 14.05 11.64 -15.95
N GLN A 231 14.22 10.72 -15.00
CA GLN A 231 14.91 9.44 -15.20
C GLN A 231 13.94 8.25 -15.08
N THR A 232 14.11 7.26 -15.93
CA THR A 232 13.38 6.00 -15.81
C THR A 232 13.87 5.22 -14.58
N LYS A 233 12.94 4.87 -13.68
CA LYS A 233 13.14 4.02 -12.51
C LYS A 233 12.25 2.79 -12.58
N PHE A 234 12.65 1.71 -11.91
CA PHE A 234 11.86 0.50 -11.77
C PHE A 234 11.34 0.40 -10.34
N VAL A 235 10.03 0.54 -10.16
CA VAL A 235 9.39 0.58 -8.83
C VAL A 235 9.76 -0.64 -7.98
N CYS A 236 9.92 -1.81 -8.60
CA CYS A 236 10.22 -3.05 -7.89
C CYS A 236 11.65 -3.16 -7.33
N VAL A 237 12.62 -2.39 -7.83
CA VAL A 237 14.03 -2.44 -7.39
C VAL A 237 14.60 -1.09 -6.97
N ASP A 238 14.10 0.02 -7.53
CA ASP A 238 14.52 1.37 -7.16
C ASP A 238 13.63 1.98 -6.05
N GLY A 239 12.38 1.49 -5.92
CA GLY A 239 11.36 1.90 -4.96
C GLY A 239 10.96 0.76 -4.00
N PRO A 240 9.72 0.74 -3.52
CA PRO A 240 8.53 1.42 -4.09
C PRO A 240 8.38 2.91 -3.77
N GLU A 241 9.16 3.45 -2.84
CA GLU A 241 9.06 4.82 -2.38
C GLU A 241 9.99 5.74 -3.15
N PHE A 242 9.45 6.87 -3.60
CA PHE A 242 10.18 7.91 -4.33
C PHE A 242 9.81 9.29 -3.82
N ASN A 243 10.68 10.28 -4.06
CA ASN A 243 10.33 11.68 -3.84
C ASN A 243 9.09 12.03 -4.67
N ALA A 244 7.98 12.27 -3.97
CA ALA A 244 6.67 12.48 -4.59
C ALA A 244 6.63 13.70 -5.53
N HIS A 245 7.50 14.69 -5.29
CA HIS A 245 7.56 15.92 -6.08
C HIS A 245 8.30 15.75 -7.42
N GLU A 246 8.96 14.62 -7.63
CA GLU A 246 9.72 14.29 -8.85
C GLU A 246 9.04 13.22 -9.72
N ILE A 247 7.97 12.60 -9.22
CA ILE A 247 7.25 11.54 -9.94
C ILE A 247 6.42 12.15 -11.07
N ASP A 248 6.53 11.58 -12.27
CA ASP A 248 5.56 11.81 -13.35
C ASP A 248 4.29 10.97 -13.10
N PHE A 249 3.36 11.56 -12.35
CA PHE A 249 2.09 10.91 -12.05
C PHE A 249 1.18 10.76 -13.26
N ASP A 250 1.33 11.59 -14.29
CA ASP A 250 0.50 11.49 -15.50
C ASP A 250 0.92 10.28 -16.33
N GLU A 251 2.23 10.04 -16.49
CA GLU A 251 2.76 8.81 -17.06
C GLU A 251 2.30 7.59 -16.25
N LEU A 252 2.44 7.62 -14.92
CA LEU A 252 2.03 6.51 -14.06
C LEU A 252 0.54 6.19 -14.24
N LEU A 253 -0.33 7.18 -14.23
CA LEU A 253 -1.78 7.01 -14.42
C LEU A 253 -2.11 6.45 -15.81
N MET A 254 -1.46 6.95 -16.86
CA MET A 254 -1.62 6.43 -18.23
C MET A 254 -1.26 4.94 -18.28
N ARG A 255 -0.15 4.54 -17.68
CA ARG A 255 0.31 3.14 -17.65
C ARG A 255 -0.62 2.23 -16.85
N LEU A 256 -1.12 2.68 -15.69
CA LEU A 256 -2.09 1.93 -14.88
C LEU A 256 -3.42 1.71 -15.61
N ASN A 257 -3.80 2.61 -16.51
CA ASN A 257 -5.01 2.49 -17.31
C ASN A 257 -4.83 1.63 -18.57
N GLY A 258 -3.61 1.27 -18.96
CA GLY A 258 -3.31 0.61 -20.23
C GLY A 258 -3.95 -0.76 -20.44
N PHE A 259 -4.34 -1.47 -19.36
CA PHE A 259 -5.00 -2.77 -19.42
C PHE A 259 -6.43 -2.78 -18.87
N LYS A 260 -6.97 -1.61 -18.53
CA LYS A 260 -8.26 -1.49 -17.83
C LYS A 260 -9.44 -2.13 -18.58
N GLU A 261 -9.47 -2.01 -19.89
CA GLU A 261 -10.51 -2.64 -20.73
C GLU A 261 -10.39 -4.16 -20.70
N ASN A 262 -9.17 -4.70 -20.85
CA ASN A 262 -8.90 -6.13 -20.79
C ASN A 262 -9.24 -6.71 -19.40
N GLU A 263 -8.91 -5.98 -18.33
CA GLU A 263 -9.24 -6.35 -16.96
C GLU A 263 -10.75 -6.37 -16.73
N ALA A 264 -11.50 -5.40 -17.28
CA ALA A 264 -12.96 -5.36 -17.17
C ALA A 264 -13.60 -6.56 -17.85
N VAL A 265 -13.18 -6.89 -19.08
CA VAL A 265 -13.67 -8.07 -19.82
C VAL A 265 -13.34 -9.37 -19.07
N ALA A 266 -12.11 -9.50 -18.56
CA ALA A 266 -11.70 -10.67 -17.79
C ALA A 266 -12.52 -10.84 -16.51
N TYR A 267 -12.83 -9.73 -15.83
CA TYR A 267 -13.62 -9.72 -14.60
C TYR A 267 -15.09 -10.06 -14.85
N GLU A 268 -15.68 -9.55 -15.93
CA GLU A 268 -17.04 -9.91 -16.35
C GLU A 268 -17.16 -11.41 -16.63
N HIS A 269 -16.21 -11.99 -17.38
CA HIS A 269 -16.16 -13.43 -17.62
C HIS A 269 -15.99 -14.27 -16.34
N PHE A 270 -15.26 -13.74 -15.36
CA PHE A 270 -15.09 -14.39 -14.06
C PHE A 270 -16.39 -14.40 -13.27
N GLN A 271 -17.14 -13.28 -13.23
CA GLN A 271 -18.42 -13.17 -12.54
C GLN A 271 -19.50 -14.11 -13.10
N HIS A 272 -19.49 -14.36 -14.42
CA HIS A 272 -20.45 -15.27 -15.06
C HIS A 272 -20.15 -16.77 -14.78
N LYS A 273 -18.97 -17.11 -14.26
CA LYS A 273 -18.58 -18.50 -13.97
C LYS A 273 -18.68 -18.88 -12.49
N HIS A 274 -18.88 -17.91 -11.64
CA HIS A 274 -19.00 -18.05 -10.18
C HIS A 274 -20.23 -17.33 -9.63
#